data_60c1256d4948a65f37de2303ac468981
#
_entry.id   60c1256d4948a65f37de2303ac468981
#
_cell.length_a   1.000
_cell.length_b   1.000
_cell.length_c   1.000
_cell.angle_alpha   90.00
_cell.angle_beta   90.00
_cell.angle_gamma   90.00
#
_symmetry.space_group_name_H-M   'P 1'
#
loop_
_entity.id
_entity.type
_entity.pdbx_description
1 polymer ?
#
loop_
_entity_poly.entity_id
_entity_poly.type
_entity_poly.pdbx_seq_one_letter_code
_entity_poly.pdbx_strand_id
1 'polypeptide(L)'
;MSNDVATRITHEHVQAWLDAYARAWETYDPAQIGALFSDDAVYRWHAFDDDPAVGRDAIVDGWVRPNGDQSSRDALGTYRGEYRPYAVEGERAVAIGTSTYWTDPSRSKVERVYYNCWLLEFAPDGTCRSFTEYYNKKG
;
A
#
# COMPACT_ATOMS: atom_id res chain seq x y z
N MET A 1 4.07 -11.95 31.53
CA MET A 1 3.95 -11.55 30.83
C MET A 1 4.02 -11.16 29.93
N SER A 2 3.79 -11.22 29.73
CA SER A 2 3.66 -11.03 28.70
C SER A 2 4.10 -10.27 27.81
N ASN A 3 4.31 -10.10 27.06
CA ASN A 3 4.83 -9.83 25.95
C ASN A 3 3.97 -9.30 24.95
N ASP A 4 2.75 -9.21 25.14
CA ASP A 4 1.77 -8.82 24.21
C ASP A 4 1.88 -7.38 23.87
N VAL A 5 2.48 -6.58 24.73
CA VAL A 5 2.68 -5.19 24.46
C VAL A 5 3.57 -4.93 23.27
N ALA A 6 4.38 -5.90 22.89
CA ALA A 6 5.31 -5.71 21.80
C ALA A 6 4.65 -5.55 20.43
N THR A 7 3.35 -5.86 20.34
CA THR A 7 2.68 -5.78 19.04
C THR A 7 1.97 -4.46 18.80
N ARG A 8 2.16 -3.47 19.69
CA ARG A 8 1.51 -2.18 19.50
C ARG A 8 2.26 -1.35 18.48
N ILE A 9 1.50 -0.78 17.55
CA ILE A 9 2.03 0.05 16.47
C ILE A 9 1.83 1.52 16.84
N THR A 10 2.78 2.37 16.46
CA THR A 10 2.70 3.81 16.71
C THR A 10 2.32 4.56 15.44
N HIS A 11 1.86 5.80 15.61
CA HIS A 11 1.61 6.69 14.47
C HIS A 11 2.87 6.87 13.63
N GLU A 12 4.03 7.02 14.27
CA GLU A 12 5.30 7.18 13.56
C GLU A 12 5.64 5.96 12.73
N HIS A 13 5.39 4.77 13.25
CA HIS A 13 5.64 3.55 12.51
C HIS A 13 4.74 3.47 11.27
N VAL A 14 3.45 3.80 11.45
CA VAL A 14 2.51 3.75 10.33
C VAL A 14 2.90 4.79 9.29
N GLN A 15 3.28 6.01 9.71
CA GLN A 15 3.70 7.02 8.75
C GLN A 15 4.95 6.59 7.98
N ALA A 16 5.93 6.01 8.66
CA ALA A 16 7.13 5.51 8.00
C ALA A 16 6.79 4.40 7.00
N TRP A 17 5.87 3.52 7.36
CA TRP A 17 5.41 2.46 6.47
C TRP A 17 4.71 3.05 5.24
N LEU A 18 3.84 4.06 5.44
CA LEU A 18 3.14 4.72 4.34
C LEU A 18 4.11 5.44 3.39
N ASP A 19 5.15 6.07 3.94
CA ASP A 19 6.17 6.70 3.12
C ASP A 19 6.94 5.67 2.29
N ALA A 20 7.25 4.52 2.89
CA ALA A 20 7.90 3.43 2.18
C ALA A 20 6.98 2.83 1.10
N TYR A 21 5.69 2.75 1.38
CA TYR A 21 4.69 2.30 0.42
C TYR A 21 4.68 3.22 -0.81
N ALA A 22 4.63 4.53 -0.57
CA ALA A 22 4.62 5.50 -1.67
C ALA A 22 5.89 5.39 -2.52
N ARG A 23 7.06 5.23 -1.88
CA ARG A 23 8.31 5.05 -2.62
C ARG A 23 8.31 3.77 -3.44
N ALA A 24 7.77 2.69 -2.90
CA ALA A 24 7.70 1.42 -3.61
C ALA A 24 6.82 1.53 -4.86
N TRP A 25 5.73 2.30 -4.78
CA TRP A 25 4.88 2.55 -5.94
C TRP A 25 5.58 3.43 -6.99
N GLU A 26 6.50 4.28 -6.57
CA GLU A 26 7.27 5.10 -7.51
C GLU A 26 8.31 4.29 -8.27
N THR A 27 8.91 3.30 -7.62
CA THR A 27 10.03 2.56 -8.20
C THR A 27 9.64 1.20 -8.79
N TYR A 28 8.56 0.59 -8.29
CA TYR A 28 8.20 -0.80 -8.59
C TYR A 28 9.34 -1.79 -8.31
N ASP A 29 10.22 -1.44 -7.37
CA ASP A 29 11.33 -2.30 -6.97
C ASP A 29 10.78 -3.48 -6.15
N PRO A 30 10.93 -4.72 -6.62
CA PRO A 30 10.38 -5.87 -5.91
C PRO A 30 10.89 -6.00 -4.47
N ALA A 31 12.15 -5.63 -4.20
CA ALA A 31 12.68 -5.71 -2.85
C ALA A 31 12.00 -4.68 -1.93
N GLN A 32 11.75 -3.47 -2.42
CA GLN A 32 11.07 -2.44 -1.65
C GLN A 32 9.61 -2.84 -1.40
N ILE A 33 8.94 -3.38 -2.40
CA ILE A 33 7.57 -3.85 -2.24
C ILE A 33 7.52 -4.98 -1.21
N GLY A 34 8.38 -5.98 -1.38
CA GLY A 34 8.39 -7.14 -0.48
C GLY A 34 8.69 -6.79 0.96
N ALA A 35 9.51 -5.77 1.20
CA ALA A 35 9.87 -5.35 2.55
C ALA A 35 8.68 -4.77 3.32
N LEU A 36 7.59 -4.39 2.64
CA LEU A 36 6.41 -3.82 3.28
C LEU A 36 5.52 -4.86 3.94
N PHE A 37 5.56 -6.12 3.47
CA PHE A 37 4.57 -7.12 3.82
C PHE A 37 5.18 -8.34 4.51
N SER A 38 4.41 -8.96 5.40
CA SER A 38 4.81 -10.24 5.98
C SER A 38 4.72 -11.33 4.90
N ASP A 39 5.36 -12.47 5.14
CA ASP A 39 5.41 -13.54 4.14
C ASP A 39 4.04 -14.15 3.86
N ASP A 40 3.10 -14.06 4.82
CA ASP A 40 1.75 -14.58 4.69
C ASP A 40 0.70 -13.47 4.53
N ALA A 41 1.10 -12.27 4.18
CA ALA A 41 0.20 -11.12 4.08
C ALA A 41 -0.92 -11.35 3.06
N VAL A 42 -2.05 -10.69 3.29
CA VAL A 42 -3.19 -10.68 2.38
C VAL A 42 -3.42 -9.25 1.91
N TYR A 43 -3.51 -9.07 0.61
CA TYR A 43 -3.69 -7.76 -0.01
C TYR A 43 -4.98 -7.77 -0.81
N ARG A 44 -5.94 -6.93 -0.39
CA ARG A 44 -7.22 -6.76 -1.08
C ARG A 44 -7.20 -5.44 -1.82
N TRP A 45 -7.33 -5.51 -3.14
CA TRP A 45 -7.19 -4.35 -4.04
C TRP A 45 -8.37 -3.40 -3.96
N HIS A 46 -9.52 -3.88 -3.47
CA HIS A 46 -10.75 -3.10 -3.34
C HIS A 46 -11.67 -3.79 -2.34
N ALA A 47 -12.74 -3.07 -1.96
CA ALA A 47 -13.79 -3.67 -1.14
C ALA A 47 -14.41 -4.85 -1.91
N PHE A 48 -14.79 -5.88 -1.20
CA PHE A 48 -15.39 -7.08 -1.78
C PHE A 48 -14.45 -7.82 -2.74
N ASP A 49 -13.15 -7.73 -2.52
CA ASP A 49 -12.18 -8.48 -3.32
C ASP A 49 -12.27 -9.95 -2.94
N ASP A 50 -12.78 -10.77 -3.84
CA ASP A 50 -12.92 -12.20 -3.62
C ASP A 50 -11.73 -13.00 -4.18
N ASP A 51 -10.74 -12.31 -4.73
CA ASP A 51 -9.51 -12.93 -5.23
C ASP A 51 -8.29 -12.11 -4.78
N PRO A 52 -8.06 -11.98 -3.48
CA PRO A 52 -6.94 -11.18 -2.98
C PRO A 52 -5.60 -11.83 -3.30
N ALA A 53 -4.53 -11.03 -3.32
CA ALA A 53 -3.19 -11.57 -3.38
C ALA A 53 -2.83 -12.11 -2.00
N VAL A 54 -2.45 -13.37 -1.93
CA VAL A 54 -2.09 -14.04 -0.68
C VAL A 54 -0.61 -14.41 -0.72
N GLY A 55 0.13 -13.89 0.25
CA GLY A 55 1.56 -14.10 0.35
C GLY A 55 2.36 -12.99 -0.30
N ARG A 56 3.56 -12.75 0.26
CA ARG A 56 4.43 -11.66 -0.19
C ARG A 56 4.73 -11.75 -1.68
N ASP A 57 5.05 -12.93 -2.17
CA ASP A 57 5.43 -13.08 -3.57
C ASP A 57 4.28 -12.77 -4.52
N ALA A 58 3.06 -13.17 -4.16
CA ALA A 58 1.88 -12.85 -4.96
C ALA A 58 1.61 -11.34 -4.95
N ILE A 59 1.82 -10.69 -3.82
CA ILE A 59 1.63 -9.24 -3.71
C ILE A 59 2.64 -8.52 -4.60
N VAL A 60 3.91 -8.88 -4.52
CA VAL A 60 4.95 -8.28 -5.35
C VAL A 60 4.63 -8.48 -6.83
N ASP A 61 4.24 -9.69 -7.22
CA ASP A 61 3.91 -9.97 -8.60
C ASP A 61 2.72 -9.15 -9.08
N GLY A 62 1.70 -9.00 -8.22
CA GLY A 62 0.52 -8.20 -8.58
C GLY A 62 0.84 -6.72 -8.78
N TRP A 63 1.81 -6.18 -8.04
CA TRP A 63 2.25 -4.81 -8.23
C TRP A 63 3.08 -4.64 -9.50
N VAL A 64 4.02 -5.55 -9.73
CA VAL A 64 5.00 -5.42 -10.80
C VAL A 64 4.38 -5.81 -12.15
N ARG A 65 3.49 -6.79 -12.12
CA ARG A 65 2.87 -7.30 -13.36
C ARG A 65 1.35 -7.39 -13.19
N PRO A 66 0.66 -6.24 -13.09
CA PRO A 66 -0.79 -6.28 -12.97
C PRO A 66 -1.38 -7.02 -14.18
N ASN A 67 -2.37 -7.87 -13.91
CA ASN A 67 -2.98 -8.73 -14.91
C ASN A 67 -1.97 -9.65 -15.62
N GLY A 68 -0.87 -9.98 -14.94
CA GLY A 68 0.15 -10.87 -15.48
C GLY A 68 1.08 -10.24 -16.50
N ASP A 69 1.02 -8.93 -16.68
CA ASP A 69 1.79 -8.23 -17.69
C ASP A 69 2.43 -6.96 -17.13
N GLN A 70 3.76 -6.89 -17.21
CA GLN A 70 4.51 -5.74 -16.71
C GLN A 70 4.13 -4.45 -17.44
N SER A 71 3.76 -4.52 -18.69
CA SER A 71 3.39 -3.34 -19.48
C SER A 71 2.05 -2.74 -19.03
N SER A 72 1.29 -3.47 -18.21
CA SER A 72 0.00 -2.96 -17.72
C SER A 72 0.15 -1.97 -16.58
N ARG A 73 1.33 -1.86 -15.97
CA ARG A 73 1.54 -0.92 -14.87
C ARG A 73 1.78 0.49 -15.42
N ASP A 74 1.54 1.47 -14.55
CA ASP A 74 1.79 2.86 -14.91
C ASP A 74 3.28 3.10 -15.15
N ALA A 75 3.58 4.07 -16.01
CA ALA A 75 4.97 4.44 -16.28
C ALA A 75 5.62 5.05 -15.04
N LEU A 76 6.93 4.85 -14.91
CA LEU A 76 7.66 5.44 -13.80
C LEU A 76 7.60 6.97 -13.88
N GLY A 77 7.54 7.61 -12.72
CA GLY A 77 7.52 9.07 -12.63
C GLY A 77 6.13 9.68 -12.78
N THR A 78 5.09 8.87 -12.97
CA THR A 78 3.73 9.38 -13.20
C THR A 78 2.83 9.27 -11.96
N TYR A 79 3.37 8.88 -10.81
CA TYR A 79 2.60 8.67 -9.59
C TYR A 79 3.15 9.47 -8.44
N ARG A 80 2.24 9.98 -7.59
CA ARG A 80 2.59 10.54 -6.28
C ARG A 80 1.53 10.16 -5.28
N GLY A 81 1.95 9.58 -4.15
CA GLY A 81 1.06 9.25 -3.05
C GLY A 81 1.35 10.13 -1.85
N GLU A 82 0.30 10.57 -1.19
CA GLU A 82 0.38 11.34 0.05
C GLU A 82 -0.59 10.74 1.04
N TYR A 83 -0.06 10.00 2.02
CA TYR A 83 -0.86 9.23 2.96
C TYR A 83 -0.46 9.54 4.39
N ARG A 84 -1.42 9.39 5.30
CA ARG A 84 -1.17 9.58 6.73
C ARG A 84 -2.05 8.65 7.54
N PRO A 85 -1.62 8.29 8.77
CA PRO A 85 -2.50 7.51 9.65
C PRO A 85 -3.67 8.38 10.10
N TYR A 86 -4.86 7.80 10.02
CA TYR A 86 -6.07 8.43 10.55
C TYR A 86 -6.33 7.97 11.98
N ALA A 87 -6.14 6.70 12.25
CA ALA A 87 -6.31 6.11 13.56
C ALA A 87 -5.40 4.91 13.71
N VAL A 88 -4.88 4.70 14.91
CA VAL A 88 -4.03 3.55 15.23
C VAL A 88 -4.55 2.94 16.53
N GLU A 89 -4.77 1.64 16.52
CA GLU A 89 -5.24 0.91 17.70
C GLU A 89 -4.57 -0.46 17.74
N GLY A 90 -3.73 -0.69 18.76
CA GLY A 90 -3.04 -1.97 18.88
C GLY A 90 -2.14 -2.22 17.69
N GLU A 91 -2.46 -3.27 16.93
CA GLU A 91 -1.72 -3.64 15.72
C GLU A 91 -2.46 -3.27 14.44
N ARG A 92 -3.54 -2.48 14.55
CA ARG A 92 -4.35 -2.07 13.43
C ARG A 92 -4.27 -0.58 13.21
N ALA A 93 -4.41 -0.16 11.95
CA ALA A 93 -4.43 1.25 11.61
C ALA A 93 -5.39 1.50 10.45
N VAL A 94 -5.92 2.72 10.42
CA VAL A 94 -6.64 3.24 9.28
C VAL A 94 -5.78 4.36 8.71
N ALA A 95 -5.47 4.29 7.43
CA ALA A 95 -4.71 5.31 6.73
C ALA A 95 -5.59 5.97 5.68
N ILE A 96 -5.39 7.27 5.48
CA ILE A 96 -6.11 8.02 4.45
C ILE A 96 -5.11 8.84 3.63
N GLY A 97 -5.50 9.18 2.41
CA GLY A 97 -4.65 10.00 1.58
C GLY A 97 -5.13 10.10 0.15
N THR A 98 -4.25 10.57 -0.71
CA THR A 98 -4.54 10.73 -2.12
C THR A 98 -3.44 10.10 -2.96
N SER A 99 -3.86 9.55 -4.11
CA SER A 99 -2.95 9.05 -5.14
C SER A 99 -3.20 9.87 -6.40
N THR A 100 -2.16 10.52 -6.89
CA THR A 100 -2.25 11.33 -8.10
C THR A 100 -1.43 10.65 -9.21
N TYR A 101 -2.04 10.56 -10.39
CA TYR A 101 -1.39 10.00 -11.59
C TYR A 101 -1.41 11.03 -12.70
N TRP A 102 -0.27 11.15 -13.38
CA TRP A 102 -0.13 12.06 -14.52
C TRP A 102 -0.03 11.27 -15.80
N THR A 103 -0.35 11.92 -16.93
CA THR A 103 -0.31 11.28 -18.24
C THR A 103 1.10 10.87 -18.66
N ASP A 104 2.11 11.61 -18.19
CA ASP A 104 3.51 11.32 -18.48
C ASP A 104 4.41 11.91 -17.38
N PRO A 105 5.71 11.56 -17.37
CA PRO A 105 6.62 12.03 -16.32
C PRO A 105 6.86 13.52 -16.23
N SER A 106 6.45 14.32 -17.22
CA SER A 106 6.57 15.78 -17.12
C SER A 106 5.62 16.35 -16.08
N ARG A 107 4.58 15.57 -15.72
CA ARG A 107 3.56 15.93 -14.72
C ARG A 107 2.81 17.22 -15.07
N SER A 108 2.69 17.50 -16.37
CA SER A 108 1.99 18.70 -16.82
C SER A 108 0.48 18.52 -16.86
N LYS A 109 0.01 17.27 -16.93
CA LYS A 109 -1.42 16.99 -17.01
C LYS A 109 -1.79 15.81 -16.10
N VAL A 110 -2.66 16.09 -15.14
CA VAL A 110 -3.19 15.03 -14.25
C VAL A 110 -4.12 14.13 -15.05
N GLU A 111 -3.91 12.83 -14.94
CA GLU A 111 -4.77 11.83 -15.55
C GLU A 111 -5.91 11.44 -14.63
N ARG A 112 -5.59 11.09 -13.38
CA ARG A 112 -6.60 10.69 -12.41
C ARG A 112 -6.11 10.89 -10.98
N VAL A 113 -7.06 11.07 -10.08
CA VAL A 113 -6.80 11.21 -8.64
C VAL A 113 -7.72 10.28 -7.90
N TYR A 114 -7.19 9.58 -6.91
CA TYR A 114 -7.96 8.75 -6.01
C TYR A 114 -7.88 9.30 -4.60
N TYR A 115 -8.97 9.17 -3.86
CA TYR A 115 -8.98 9.32 -2.42
C TYR A 115 -8.97 7.92 -1.83
N ASN A 116 -8.01 7.65 -0.96
CA ASN A 116 -7.77 6.32 -0.44
C ASN A 116 -8.07 6.26 1.04
N CYS A 117 -8.64 5.14 1.46
CA CYS A 117 -8.80 4.76 2.86
C CYS A 117 -8.40 3.31 2.97
N TRP A 118 -7.38 3.01 3.77
CA TRP A 118 -6.84 1.67 3.89
C TRP A 118 -7.03 1.13 5.29
N LEU A 119 -7.46 -0.12 5.38
CA LEU A 119 -7.48 -0.87 6.64
C LEU A 119 -6.22 -1.71 6.69
N LEU A 120 -5.42 -1.49 7.71
CA LEU A 120 -4.10 -2.11 7.84
C LEU A 120 -4.03 -2.92 9.13
N GLU A 121 -3.38 -4.09 9.05
CA GLU A 121 -2.96 -4.84 10.23
C GLU A 121 -1.49 -5.16 10.08
N PHE A 122 -0.76 -5.05 11.20
CA PHE A 122 0.68 -5.23 11.20
C PHE A 122 1.08 -6.47 11.99
N ALA A 123 2.12 -7.15 11.50
CA ALA A 123 2.74 -8.25 12.20
C ALA A 123 3.65 -7.72 13.31
N PRO A 124 4.08 -8.58 14.26
CA PRO A 124 4.96 -8.14 15.35
C PRO A 124 6.26 -7.52 14.89
N ASP A 125 6.76 -7.88 13.70
CA ASP A 125 8.00 -7.32 13.17
C ASP A 125 7.78 -5.96 12.47
N GLY A 126 6.54 -5.46 12.45
CA GLY A 126 6.24 -4.16 11.86
C GLY A 126 5.86 -4.20 10.39
N THR A 127 5.91 -5.36 9.75
CA THR A 127 5.44 -5.49 8.36
C THR A 127 3.92 -5.61 8.32
N CYS A 128 3.31 -5.24 7.21
CA CYS A 128 1.87 -5.32 7.05
C CYS A 128 1.46 -6.75 6.72
N ARG A 129 0.49 -7.28 7.48
CA ARG A 129 -0.03 -8.63 7.24
C ARG A 129 -1.41 -8.64 6.62
N SER A 130 -2.12 -7.50 6.63
CA SER A 130 -3.42 -7.39 5.99
C SER A 130 -3.62 -5.97 5.50
N PHE A 131 -3.92 -5.85 4.22
CA PHE A 131 -4.12 -4.58 3.56
C PHE A 131 -5.43 -4.67 2.79
N THR A 132 -6.35 -3.72 3.06
CA THR A 132 -7.60 -3.63 2.30
C THR A 132 -7.78 -2.20 1.84
N GLU A 133 -7.96 -2.02 0.55
CA GLU A 133 -8.12 -0.71 -0.03
C GLU A 133 -9.59 -0.38 -0.25
N TYR A 134 -9.97 0.83 0.20
CA TYR A 134 -11.22 1.48 -0.17
C TYR A 134 -10.84 2.77 -0.89
N TYR A 135 -11.44 3.03 -2.03
CA TYR A 135 -11.05 4.23 -2.78
C TYR A 135 -12.22 4.81 -3.54
N ASN A 136 -12.10 6.12 -3.82
CA ASN A 136 -13.01 6.82 -4.71
C ASN A 136 -12.17 7.56 -5.74
N LYS A 137 -12.53 7.40 -6.99
CA LYS A 137 -11.88 8.15 -8.06
C LYS A 137 -12.54 9.50 -8.19
N LYS A 138 -11.73 10.56 -8.24
CA LYS A 138 -12.24 11.92 -8.36
C LYS A 138 -12.74 12.18 -9.78
N GLY A 139 -13.87 12.82 -9.87
CA GLY A 139 -14.45 13.23 -11.14
C GLY A 139 -15.41 12.23 -11.71
#